data_6c55bb4710607c68fe8233342e7c70f6
#
_entry.id   6c55bb4710607c68fe8233342e7c70f6
#
_cell.length_a   1.000
_cell.length_b   1.000
_cell.length_c   1.000
_cell.angle_alpha   90.00
_cell.angle_beta   90.00
_cell.angle_gamma   90.00
#
_symmetry.space_group_name_H-M   'P 1'
#
loop_
_entity.id
_entity.type
_entity.pdbx_description
1 polymer ?
#
loop_
_entity_poly.entity_id
_entity_poly.type
_entity_poly.pdbx_seq_one_letter_code
_entity_poly.pdbx_strand_id
1 'polypeptide(L)'
;GPGSYTGLRIGVSAAKGICFSLDIPLISIPTLQSMANQVDLKPGELVIPVLDARRMEVYSCVYDNNYQKIRETRAEVINEESFVEYLGENKVYVMGSGAEKCRGVLQHPNFIFNESVVPSAKDMVSIAFEKYESKQFEDVAYFEPYYLKDFVLQQKKKKN
;
A
#
# COMPACT_ATOMS: atom_id res chain seq x y z
N GLY A 1 3.41 5.99 -1.31
CA GLY A 1 3.13 5.63 0.09
C GLY A 1 1.83 4.86 0.25
N PRO A 2 1.62 4.35 1.46
CA PRO A 2 2.52 4.43 2.60
C PRO A 2 3.79 3.60 2.44
N GLY A 3 4.78 3.82 3.32
CA GLY A 3 6.04 3.11 3.27
C GLY A 3 7.13 3.74 4.16
N SER A 4 8.39 3.36 3.92
CA SER A 4 9.52 3.95 4.64
C SER A 4 9.59 5.47 4.41
N TYR A 5 9.56 6.25 5.47
CA TYR A 5 9.64 7.71 5.41
C TYR A 5 10.84 8.21 4.60
N THR A 6 12.04 7.69 4.90
CA THR A 6 13.26 8.04 4.17
C THR A 6 13.20 7.59 2.71
N GLY A 7 12.74 6.35 2.46
CA GLY A 7 12.63 5.80 1.10
C GLY A 7 11.66 6.59 0.23
N LEU A 8 10.51 6.97 0.78
CA LEU A 8 9.53 7.80 0.07
C LEU A 8 10.11 9.17 -0.30
N ARG A 9 10.82 9.82 0.61
CA ARG A 9 11.46 11.13 0.33
C ARG A 9 12.52 11.03 -0.76
N ILE A 10 13.38 10.03 -0.67
CA ILE A 10 14.44 9.83 -1.68
C ILE A 10 13.80 9.56 -3.05
N GLY A 11 12.86 8.61 -3.13
CA GLY A 11 12.23 8.23 -4.38
C GLY A 11 11.45 9.37 -5.04
N VAL A 12 10.63 10.08 -4.26
CA VAL A 12 9.83 11.21 -4.78
C VAL A 12 10.75 12.38 -5.18
N SER A 13 11.78 12.70 -4.41
CA SER A 13 12.72 13.77 -4.78
C SER A 13 13.45 13.45 -6.08
N ALA A 14 13.89 12.20 -6.27
CA ALA A 14 14.54 11.76 -7.50
C ALA A 14 13.57 11.85 -8.69
N ALA A 15 12.34 11.35 -8.55
CA ALA A 15 11.32 11.42 -9.60
C ALA A 15 10.98 12.87 -9.98
N LYS A 16 10.76 13.74 -8.99
CA LYS A 16 10.53 15.18 -9.21
C LYS A 16 11.70 15.83 -9.96
N GLY A 17 12.93 15.52 -9.55
CA GLY A 17 14.13 16.07 -10.24
C GLY A 17 14.21 15.66 -11.70
N ILE A 18 13.92 14.40 -12.02
CA ILE A 18 13.88 13.90 -13.42
C ILE A 18 12.76 14.58 -14.19
N CYS A 19 11.55 14.60 -13.66
CA CYS A 19 10.39 15.21 -14.32
C CYS A 19 10.61 16.70 -14.59
N PHE A 20 11.14 17.43 -13.60
CA PHE A 20 11.46 18.84 -13.75
C PHE A 20 12.55 19.09 -14.82
N SER A 21 13.62 18.32 -14.80
CA SER A 21 14.76 18.50 -15.71
C SER A 21 14.43 18.19 -17.18
N LEU A 22 13.50 17.25 -17.40
CA LEU A 22 13.13 16.78 -18.74
C LEU A 22 11.80 17.35 -19.23
N ASP A 23 11.13 18.18 -18.43
CA ASP A 23 9.80 18.73 -18.70
C ASP A 23 8.78 17.65 -19.05
N ILE A 24 8.77 16.56 -18.26
CA ILE A 24 7.83 15.43 -18.41
C ILE A 24 6.90 15.32 -17.21
N PRO A 25 5.65 14.82 -17.39
CA PRO A 25 4.68 14.74 -16.32
C PRO A 25 5.09 13.76 -15.23
N LEU A 26 4.74 14.09 -13.99
CA LEU A 26 4.89 13.22 -12.81
C LEU A 26 3.59 12.45 -12.58
N ILE A 27 3.69 11.14 -12.39
CA ILE A 27 2.56 10.28 -12.04
C ILE A 27 2.84 9.61 -10.70
N SER A 28 1.90 9.71 -9.76
CA SER A 28 1.97 8.99 -8.50
C SER A 28 1.10 7.73 -8.51
N ILE A 29 1.61 6.66 -7.90
CA ILE A 29 0.87 5.41 -7.72
C ILE A 29 0.97 5.01 -6.25
N PRO A 30 -0.17 4.81 -5.54
CA PRO A 30 -0.16 4.33 -4.18
C PRO A 30 0.50 2.96 -4.06
N THR A 31 1.37 2.79 -3.07
CA THR A 31 2.13 1.55 -2.88
C THR A 31 1.21 0.33 -2.72
N LEU A 32 0.14 0.47 -1.94
CA LEU A 32 -0.80 -0.63 -1.71
C LEU A 32 -1.62 -0.96 -2.97
N GLN A 33 -1.88 0.01 -3.84
CA GLN A 33 -2.55 -0.24 -5.11
C GLN A 33 -1.67 -1.07 -6.07
N SER A 34 -0.39 -0.74 -6.18
CA SER A 34 0.53 -1.53 -7.01
C SER A 34 0.71 -2.96 -6.51
N MET A 35 0.57 -3.18 -5.19
CA MET A 35 0.58 -4.53 -4.61
C MET A 35 -0.72 -5.28 -4.91
N ALA A 36 -1.88 -4.61 -4.80
CA ALA A 36 -3.18 -5.23 -5.10
C ALA A 36 -3.23 -5.76 -6.55
N ASN A 37 -2.65 -5.03 -7.50
CA ASN A 37 -2.61 -5.41 -8.92
C ASN A 37 -1.77 -6.67 -9.22
N GLN A 38 -1.08 -7.26 -8.24
CA GLN A 38 -0.29 -8.48 -8.43
C GLN A 38 -1.12 -9.78 -8.31
N VAL A 39 -2.40 -9.68 -8.01
CA VAL A 39 -3.28 -10.83 -7.82
C VAL A 39 -4.49 -10.74 -8.72
N ASP A 40 -4.74 -11.81 -9.46
CA ASP A 40 -5.98 -11.95 -10.25
C ASP A 40 -7.13 -12.34 -9.33
N LEU A 41 -8.13 -11.47 -9.22
CA LEU A 41 -9.30 -11.65 -8.38
C LEU A 41 -10.51 -12.10 -9.21
N LYS A 42 -11.26 -13.04 -8.69
CA LYS A 42 -12.56 -13.44 -9.24
C LYS A 42 -13.67 -12.50 -8.73
N PRO A 43 -14.82 -12.47 -9.41
CA PRO A 43 -15.97 -11.68 -8.95
C PRO A 43 -16.32 -11.98 -7.48
N GLY A 44 -16.42 -10.94 -6.68
CA GLY A 44 -16.71 -11.00 -5.25
C GLY A 44 -15.50 -11.25 -4.33
N GLU A 45 -14.34 -11.61 -4.86
CA GLU A 45 -13.11 -11.71 -4.07
C GLU A 45 -12.55 -10.31 -3.75
N LEU A 46 -11.86 -10.20 -2.63
CA LEU A 46 -11.25 -8.96 -2.16
C LEU A 46 -9.75 -9.13 -1.95
N VAL A 47 -9.01 -8.04 -2.05
CA VAL A 47 -7.60 -8.01 -1.70
C VAL A 47 -7.29 -6.93 -0.69
N ILE A 48 -6.52 -7.30 0.32
CA ILE A 48 -6.05 -6.44 1.41
C ILE A 48 -4.51 -6.44 1.38
N PRO A 49 -3.89 -5.54 0.62
CA PRO A 49 -2.46 -5.36 0.68
C PRO A 49 -2.07 -4.79 2.04
N VAL A 50 -1.07 -5.40 2.68
CA VAL A 50 -0.59 -5.04 4.02
C VAL A 50 0.92 -4.84 4.03
N LEU A 51 1.37 -3.68 4.49
CA LEU A 51 2.78 -3.39 4.74
C LEU A 51 3.04 -3.39 6.24
N ASP A 52 4.15 -4.00 6.64
CA ASP A 52 4.58 -4.00 8.03
C ASP A 52 4.88 -2.57 8.52
N ALA A 53 4.16 -2.14 9.57
CA ALA A 53 4.33 -0.84 10.23
C ALA A 53 4.96 -0.97 11.62
N ARG A 54 5.64 -2.12 11.89
CA ARG A 54 6.24 -2.55 13.16
C ARG A 54 5.22 -3.03 14.19
N ARG A 55 5.69 -3.85 15.15
CA ARG A 55 4.83 -4.51 16.17
C ARG A 55 3.67 -5.22 15.48
N MET A 56 2.46 -5.16 16.04
CA MET A 56 1.23 -5.72 15.42
C MET A 56 0.51 -4.75 14.49
N GLU A 57 1.15 -3.64 14.09
CA GLU A 57 0.56 -2.64 13.22
C GLU A 57 0.92 -2.89 11.75
N VAL A 58 -0.03 -2.62 10.86
CA VAL A 58 0.15 -2.64 9.40
C VAL A 58 -0.41 -1.37 8.77
N TYR A 59 0.11 -1.03 7.59
CA TYR A 59 -0.59 -0.16 6.66
C TYR A 59 -1.43 -1.03 5.74
N SER A 60 -2.72 -0.78 5.66
CA SER A 60 -3.65 -1.57 4.87
C SER A 60 -4.69 -0.70 4.15
N CYS A 61 -5.26 -1.24 3.11
CA CYS A 61 -6.50 -0.78 2.48
C CYS A 61 -7.22 -1.99 1.90
N VAL A 62 -8.43 -1.82 1.38
CA VAL A 62 -9.21 -2.93 0.81
C VAL A 62 -9.62 -2.56 -0.61
N TYR A 63 -9.39 -3.48 -1.54
CA TYR A 63 -9.80 -3.36 -2.94
C TYR A 63 -10.75 -4.51 -3.31
N ASP A 64 -11.70 -4.21 -4.20
CA ASP A 64 -12.55 -5.20 -4.83
C ASP A 64 -11.86 -5.89 -6.02
N ASN A 65 -12.58 -6.78 -6.70
CA ASN A 65 -12.08 -7.51 -7.87
C ASN A 65 -11.88 -6.64 -9.13
N ASN A 66 -12.32 -5.40 -9.12
CA ASN A 66 -12.02 -4.41 -10.16
C ASN A 66 -10.90 -3.45 -9.74
N TYR A 67 -10.20 -3.76 -8.66
CA TYR A 67 -9.17 -2.94 -8.01
C TYR A 67 -9.66 -1.54 -7.62
N GLN A 68 -10.98 -1.40 -7.41
CA GLN A 68 -11.54 -0.20 -6.83
C GLN A 68 -11.35 -0.24 -5.32
N LYS A 69 -10.84 0.86 -4.77
CA LYS A 69 -10.59 0.96 -3.34
C LYS A 69 -11.93 1.13 -2.61
N ILE A 70 -12.32 0.12 -1.81
CA ILE A 70 -13.55 0.11 -1.02
C ILE A 70 -13.34 0.50 0.44
N ARG A 71 -12.09 0.53 0.91
CA ARG A 71 -11.71 1.09 2.22
C ARG A 71 -10.44 1.91 2.08
N GLU A 72 -10.43 3.09 2.68
CA GLU A 72 -9.28 3.99 2.68
C GLU A 72 -8.09 3.38 3.43
N THR A 73 -6.89 3.84 3.03
CA THR A 73 -5.63 3.40 3.65
C THR A 73 -5.58 3.80 5.13
N ARG A 74 -5.25 2.85 5.99
CA ARG A 74 -5.13 3.03 7.44
C ARG A 74 -3.82 2.46 7.97
N ALA A 75 -3.37 3.01 9.09
CA ALA A 75 -2.40 2.40 9.99
C ALA A 75 -3.20 1.79 11.14
N GLU A 76 -3.18 0.48 11.28
CA GLU A 76 -4.04 -0.21 12.24
C GLU A 76 -3.31 -1.37 12.92
N VAL A 77 -3.60 -1.55 14.19
CA VAL A 77 -3.14 -2.71 14.96
C VAL A 77 -4.06 -3.88 14.64
N ILE A 78 -3.48 -4.99 14.19
CA ILE A 78 -4.25 -6.18 13.81
C ILE A 78 -4.60 -7.03 15.04
N ASN A 79 -5.85 -7.41 15.11
CA ASN A 79 -6.43 -8.33 16.10
C ASN A 79 -7.37 -9.33 15.42
N GLU A 80 -7.99 -10.21 16.21
CA GLU A 80 -8.87 -11.28 15.70
C GLU A 80 -10.14 -10.75 15.02
N GLU A 81 -10.55 -9.52 15.30
CA GLU A 81 -11.73 -8.87 14.71
C GLU A 81 -11.40 -8.08 13.44
N SER A 82 -10.10 -7.92 13.14
CA SER A 82 -9.66 -7.14 11.98
C SER A 82 -10.13 -7.79 10.67
N PHE A 83 -10.72 -6.99 9.79
CA PHE A 83 -11.22 -7.38 8.47
C PHE A 83 -12.39 -8.38 8.46
N VAL A 84 -12.99 -8.70 9.60
CA VAL A 84 -14.13 -9.64 9.68
C VAL A 84 -15.33 -9.12 8.89
N GLU A 85 -15.52 -7.81 8.80
CA GLU A 85 -16.58 -7.18 8.01
C GLU A 85 -16.48 -7.45 6.50
N TYR A 86 -15.32 -7.91 6.01
CA TYR A 86 -15.10 -8.27 4.59
C TYR A 86 -15.24 -9.76 4.32
N LEU A 87 -15.46 -10.56 5.36
CA LEU A 87 -15.68 -12.00 5.22
C LEU A 87 -17.10 -12.27 4.76
N GLY A 88 -17.21 -13.00 3.67
CA GLY A 88 -18.45 -13.51 3.12
C GLY A 88 -18.23 -14.94 2.62
N GLU A 89 -18.84 -15.29 1.51
CA GLU A 89 -18.64 -16.61 0.86
C GLU A 89 -17.34 -16.65 0.03
N ASN A 90 -16.79 -15.48 -0.36
CA ASN A 90 -15.64 -15.38 -1.23
C ASN A 90 -14.33 -15.25 -0.43
N LYS A 91 -13.23 -15.46 -1.14
CA LYS A 91 -11.88 -15.34 -0.59
C LYS A 91 -11.50 -13.87 -0.39
N VAL A 92 -10.71 -13.65 0.65
CA VAL A 92 -10.08 -12.36 0.97
C VAL A 92 -8.57 -12.57 1.01
N TYR A 93 -7.87 -12.00 0.05
CA TYR A 93 -6.42 -12.12 -0.07
C TYR A 93 -5.73 -11.07 0.80
N VAL A 94 -4.98 -11.52 1.81
CA VAL A 94 -4.14 -10.66 2.66
C VAL A 94 -2.69 -10.84 2.21
N MET A 95 -2.07 -9.79 1.67
CA MET A 95 -0.78 -9.93 1.00
C MET A 95 0.21 -8.81 1.32
N GLY A 96 1.49 -9.17 1.29
CA GLY A 96 2.59 -8.24 1.51
C GLY A 96 3.39 -8.53 2.78
N SER A 97 4.34 -7.66 3.11
CA SER A 97 5.26 -7.84 4.23
C SER A 97 4.59 -7.91 5.62
N GLY A 98 3.35 -7.47 5.74
CA GLY A 98 2.54 -7.60 6.95
C GLY A 98 1.70 -8.87 7.02
N ALA A 99 1.63 -9.68 5.95
CA ALA A 99 0.73 -10.82 5.87
C ALA A 99 1.07 -11.94 6.87
N GLU A 100 2.36 -12.17 7.16
CA GLU A 100 2.78 -13.18 8.14
C GLU A 100 2.21 -12.91 9.53
N LYS A 101 2.31 -11.67 10.02
CA LYS A 101 1.73 -11.31 11.33
C LYS A 101 0.20 -11.34 11.32
N CYS A 102 -0.44 -11.02 10.19
CA CYS A 102 -1.88 -11.14 10.02
C CYS A 102 -2.32 -12.61 10.13
N ARG A 103 -1.61 -13.54 9.49
CA ARG A 103 -1.88 -14.99 9.56
C ARG A 103 -1.86 -15.51 11.00
N GLY A 104 -1.00 -14.96 11.85
CA GLY A 104 -0.92 -15.34 13.26
C GLY A 104 -2.17 -15.02 14.08
N VAL A 105 -3.01 -14.12 13.60
CA VAL A 105 -4.15 -13.56 14.33
C VAL A 105 -5.49 -13.82 13.63
N LEU A 106 -5.55 -13.66 12.32
CA LEU A 106 -6.78 -13.82 11.53
C LEU A 106 -7.07 -15.30 11.26
N GLN A 107 -8.05 -15.87 11.95
CA GLN A 107 -8.34 -17.31 11.98
C GLN A 107 -9.64 -17.66 11.21
N HIS A 108 -9.71 -17.32 9.91
CA HIS A 108 -10.86 -17.66 9.09
C HIS A 108 -10.42 -18.34 7.78
N PRO A 109 -11.08 -19.42 7.31
CA PRO A 109 -10.67 -20.20 6.13
C PRO A 109 -10.72 -19.40 4.81
N ASN A 110 -11.47 -18.32 4.75
CA ASN A 110 -11.56 -17.48 3.55
C ASN A 110 -10.41 -16.48 3.44
N PHE A 111 -9.59 -16.29 4.48
CA PHE A 111 -8.36 -15.53 4.35
C PHE A 111 -7.28 -16.34 3.65
N ILE A 112 -6.75 -15.80 2.57
CA ILE A 112 -5.63 -16.35 1.81
C ILE A 112 -4.43 -15.42 1.99
N PHE A 113 -3.35 -15.93 2.57
CA PHE A 113 -2.17 -15.11 2.88
C PHE A 113 -1.06 -15.32 1.87
N ASN A 114 -0.43 -14.22 1.42
CA ASN A 114 0.73 -14.24 0.54
C ASN A 114 1.76 -13.19 1.01
N GLU A 115 2.82 -13.66 1.65
CA GLU A 115 3.90 -12.82 2.19
C GLU A 115 4.94 -12.43 1.12
N SER A 116 4.95 -13.10 -0.03
CA SER A 116 5.94 -12.86 -1.09
C SER A 116 5.67 -11.63 -1.95
N VAL A 117 4.47 -11.05 -1.84
CA VAL A 117 4.11 -9.84 -2.56
C VAL A 117 4.87 -8.64 -1.98
N VAL A 118 5.62 -7.98 -2.84
CA VAL A 118 6.39 -6.78 -2.50
C VAL A 118 6.06 -5.65 -3.47
N PRO A 119 6.18 -4.39 -3.05
CA PRO A 119 6.06 -3.27 -3.98
C PRO A 119 7.09 -3.40 -5.10
N SER A 120 6.65 -3.36 -6.34
CA SER A 120 7.50 -3.50 -7.52
C SER A 120 7.16 -2.46 -8.58
N ALA A 121 8.18 -1.90 -9.22
CA ALA A 121 7.98 -0.94 -10.32
C ALA A 121 7.30 -1.58 -11.54
N LYS A 122 7.48 -2.90 -11.75
CA LYS A 122 6.81 -3.66 -12.82
C LYS A 122 5.29 -3.56 -12.69
N ASP A 123 4.77 -3.65 -11.47
CA ASP A 123 3.34 -3.70 -11.19
C ASP A 123 2.68 -2.31 -11.13
N MET A 124 3.48 -1.27 -11.35
CA MET A 124 3.00 0.10 -11.54
C MET A 124 2.65 0.42 -13.00
N VAL A 125 3.14 -0.36 -13.97
CA VAL A 125 3.11 0.01 -15.39
C VAL A 125 1.69 0.21 -15.92
N SER A 126 0.77 -0.73 -15.68
CA SER A 126 -0.63 -0.64 -16.12
C SER A 126 -1.33 0.58 -15.54
N ILE A 127 -1.18 0.78 -14.22
CA ILE A 127 -1.77 1.93 -13.51
C ILE A 127 -1.18 3.24 -14.01
N ALA A 128 0.13 3.28 -14.26
CA ALA A 128 0.80 4.47 -14.79
C ALA A 128 0.29 4.81 -16.20
N PHE A 129 0.09 3.81 -17.03
CA PHE A 129 -0.42 4.00 -18.39
C PHE A 129 -1.86 4.54 -18.39
N GLU A 130 -2.75 3.97 -17.59
CA GLU A 130 -4.12 4.46 -17.42
C GLU A 130 -4.17 5.92 -16.94
N LYS A 131 -3.32 6.27 -15.96
CA LYS A 131 -3.21 7.64 -15.45
C LYS A 131 -2.63 8.59 -16.49
N TYR A 132 -1.68 8.13 -17.31
CA TYR A 132 -1.11 8.91 -18.39
C TYR A 132 -2.16 9.23 -19.45
N GLU A 133 -2.90 8.23 -19.94
CA GLU A 133 -3.96 8.40 -20.94
C GLU A 133 -5.10 9.33 -20.43
N SER A 134 -5.42 9.22 -19.13
CA SER A 134 -6.43 10.08 -18.49
C SER A 134 -5.88 11.43 -17.99
N LYS A 135 -4.61 11.73 -18.26
CA LYS A 135 -3.92 12.99 -17.87
C LYS A 135 -3.97 13.27 -16.37
N GLN A 136 -3.92 12.23 -15.55
CA GLN A 136 -3.87 12.34 -14.10
C GLN A 136 -2.41 12.56 -13.64
N PHE A 137 -1.95 13.79 -13.77
CA PHE A 137 -0.59 14.20 -13.45
C PHE A 137 -0.55 14.94 -12.12
N GLU A 138 0.57 14.78 -11.41
CA GLU A 138 0.86 15.51 -10.19
C GLU A 138 1.58 16.83 -10.50
N ASP A 139 1.38 17.81 -9.65
CA ASP A 139 2.19 19.04 -9.70
C ASP A 139 3.61 18.74 -9.22
N VAL A 140 4.59 18.86 -10.10
CA VAL A 140 6.00 18.55 -9.80
C VAL A 140 6.55 19.41 -8.66
N ALA A 141 6.11 20.67 -8.51
CA ALA A 141 6.58 21.56 -7.47
C ALA A 141 6.01 21.20 -6.09
N TYR A 142 4.71 20.86 -6.04
CA TYR A 142 3.98 20.73 -4.77
C TYR A 142 3.65 19.30 -4.39
N PHE A 143 3.85 18.31 -5.26
CA PHE A 143 3.60 16.91 -4.91
C PHE A 143 4.45 16.46 -3.72
N GLU A 144 3.79 15.83 -2.74
CA GLU A 144 4.41 15.23 -1.57
C GLU A 144 4.09 13.74 -1.46
N PRO A 145 5.00 12.93 -0.89
CA PRO A 145 4.69 11.54 -0.58
C PRO A 145 3.51 11.43 0.38
N TYR A 146 2.71 10.38 0.23
CA TYR A 146 1.63 10.11 1.17
C TYR A 146 2.19 9.60 2.49
N TYR A 147 2.31 10.49 3.49
CA TYR A 147 2.72 10.18 4.85
C TYR A 147 1.49 9.85 5.69
N LEU A 148 1.26 8.57 5.94
CA LEU A 148 0.12 8.13 6.77
C LEU A 148 0.34 8.38 8.26
N LYS A 149 1.60 8.51 8.67
CA LYS A 149 2.01 8.85 10.03
C LYS A 149 3.01 9.99 10.03
N ASP A 150 2.90 10.85 11.03
CA ASP A 150 3.90 11.88 11.27
C ASP A 150 5.24 11.28 11.68
N PHE A 151 6.31 11.97 11.32
CA PHE A 151 7.64 11.56 11.71
C PHE A 151 7.88 11.85 13.20
N VAL A 152 7.89 10.82 14.01
CA VAL A 152 8.21 10.91 15.43
C VAL A 152 9.69 10.64 15.65
N LEU A 153 10.44 11.67 16.05
CA LEU A 153 11.83 11.52 16.52
C LEU A 153 11.85 10.62 17.77
N GLN A 154 12.46 9.44 17.67
CA GLN A 154 12.73 8.63 18.85
C GLN A 154 13.78 9.34 19.71
N GLN A 155 13.38 9.95 20.81
CA GLN A 155 14.33 10.39 21.81
C GLN A 155 15.05 9.16 22.38
N LYS A 156 16.37 9.11 22.19
CA LYS A 156 17.22 8.10 22.88
C LYS A 156 16.98 8.26 24.38
N LYS A 157 16.39 7.24 25.03
CA LYS A 157 16.42 7.17 26.50
C LYS A 157 17.88 7.28 26.93
N LYS A 158 18.25 8.37 27.64
CA LYS A 158 19.56 8.45 28.32
C LYS A 158 19.59 7.24 29.26
N LYS A 159 20.57 6.36 29.05
CA LYS A 159 20.92 5.35 30.04
C LYS A 159 21.56 6.13 31.22
N ASN A 160 20.87 6.14 32.35
CA ASN A 160 21.48 6.47 33.64
C ASN A 160 22.37 5.30 34.06
#